data_489aa028478b6eb0caaccebd2f2d2db1
#
_entry.id   489aa028478b6eb0caaccebd2f2d2db1
#
_cell.length_a   1.000
_cell.length_b   1.000
_cell.length_c   1.000
_cell.angle_alpha   90.00
_cell.angle_beta   90.00
_cell.angle_gamma   90.00
#
_symmetry.space_group_name_H-M   'P 1'
#
loop_
_entity.id
_entity.type
_entity.pdbx_description
1 polymer ?
#
loop_
_entity_poly.entity_id
_entity_poly.type
_entity_poly.pdbx_seq_one_letter_code
_entity_poly.pdbx_strand_id
1 'polypeptide(L)'
;MRKMKRLTWDETKITAFQEALVSWYEANKRVLPWRENTDPYRIWVSEIMLQQTKVDTVIPYFNRFMTQFPTMEDFVQADEADILKAWEGLGYYSRVRNLQTAMKQVMADFSGEVPTDLTTILSLKGVGPYTAGAILSIAYNQAEPAVDGNVMRVIARVLEISEDIMKVSTRKIFEEVLYQLIDKENPAAFNQGLMEIGALVCTPTKPMCMLCPLQPFCEAHKNGVETNYPVKIKKVKTKTKELLSIIVISEDGKIAIEKRPENGLLANMWQFPTIEISKKENEEVAKLQFLHNYGLDVLLEDEPIAHIKHVFSHLVWKMDIRVAKLQSAIPNENWYFATEEEMKRLAFPVPYQKMWQAWKDFKGGITNE
;
A
#
# COMPACT_ATOMS: atom_id res chain seq x y z
N MET A 1 26.26 -20.91 -13.25
CA MET A 1 26.04 -20.93 -11.80
C MET A 1 26.56 -19.61 -11.23
N ARG A 2 25.68 -18.75 -10.70
CA ARG A 2 26.08 -17.49 -10.06
C ARG A 2 26.65 -17.86 -8.68
N LYS A 3 27.89 -17.41 -8.36
CA LYS A 3 28.45 -17.64 -7.02
C LYS A 3 27.54 -16.94 -5.99
N MET A 4 27.03 -17.69 -5.02
CA MET A 4 26.35 -17.14 -3.84
C MET A 4 27.26 -16.08 -3.20
N LYS A 5 26.71 -14.94 -2.80
CA LYS A 5 27.48 -13.94 -2.02
C LYS A 5 27.68 -14.51 -0.61
N ARG A 6 28.85 -15.07 -0.38
CA ARG A 6 29.18 -15.65 0.90
C ARG A 6 29.58 -14.51 1.86
N LEU A 7 28.93 -14.47 3.02
CA LEU A 7 29.35 -13.61 4.11
C LEU A 7 30.77 -14.03 4.55
N THR A 8 31.65 -13.08 4.74
CA THR A 8 33.06 -13.33 5.15
C THR A 8 33.25 -13.27 6.68
N TRP A 9 32.16 -13.08 7.42
CA TRP A 9 32.20 -13.01 8.88
C TRP A 9 32.31 -14.42 9.47
N ASP A 10 33.07 -14.52 10.58
CA ASP A 10 33.09 -15.71 11.41
C ASP A 10 31.86 -15.80 12.32
N GLU A 11 31.67 -16.96 12.95
CA GLU A 11 30.52 -17.18 13.83
C GLU A 11 30.49 -16.21 15.02
N THR A 12 31.65 -15.83 15.57
CA THR A 12 31.74 -14.89 16.69
C THR A 12 31.18 -13.51 16.30
N LYS A 13 31.54 -13.03 15.11
CA LYS A 13 31.02 -11.75 14.59
C LYS A 13 29.55 -11.81 14.28
N ILE A 14 29.06 -12.95 13.74
CA ILE A 14 27.63 -13.16 13.46
C ILE A 14 26.84 -13.14 14.77
N THR A 15 27.28 -13.90 15.78
CA THR A 15 26.61 -13.94 17.09
C THR A 15 26.57 -12.54 17.74
N ALA A 16 27.70 -11.83 17.74
CA ALA A 16 27.74 -10.47 18.29
C ALA A 16 26.81 -9.48 17.55
N PHE A 17 26.65 -9.64 16.24
CA PHE A 17 25.69 -8.87 15.45
C PHE A 17 24.24 -9.18 15.83
N GLN A 18 23.89 -10.47 15.97
CA GLN A 18 22.59 -10.95 16.38
C GLN A 18 22.24 -10.44 17.79
N GLU A 19 23.12 -10.59 18.75
CA GLU A 19 22.94 -10.11 20.13
C GLU A 19 22.71 -8.58 20.20
N ALA A 20 23.53 -7.82 19.48
CA ALA A 20 23.39 -6.37 19.43
C ALA A 20 22.04 -5.94 18.84
N LEU A 21 21.60 -6.61 17.75
CA LEU A 21 20.33 -6.33 17.10
C LEU A 21 19.13 -6.70 17.97
N VAL A 22 19.10 -7.95 18.47
CA VAL A 22 17.96 -8.48 19.23
C VAL A 22 17.82 -7.75 20.56
N SER A 23 18.93 -7.53 21.30
CA SER A 23 18.90 -6.78 22.56
C SER A 23 18.40 -5.35 22.37
N TRP A 24 18.86 -4.68 21.31
CA TRP A 24 18.37 -3.33 20.99
C TRP A 24 16.87 -3.36 20.66
N TYR A 25 16.42 -4.31 19.85
CA TYR A 25 15.02 -4.43 19.47
C TYR A 25 14.13 -4.63 20.71
N GLU A 26 14.47 -5.53 21.59
CA GLU A 26 13.69 -5.79 22.80
C GLU A 26 13.59 -4.55 23.71
N ALA A 27 14.65 -3.75 23.78
CA ALA A 27 14.68 -2.52 24.57
C ALA A 27 13.97 -1.32 23.93
N ASN A 28 13.84 -1.29 22.58
CA ASN A 28 13.41 -0.09 21.83
C ASN A 28 12.19 -0.32 20.92
N LYS A 29 11.66 -1.54 20.83
CA LYS A 29 10.52 -1.85 19.96
C LYS A 29 9.30 -1.01 20.31
N ARG A 30 8.67 -0.42 19.29
CA ARG A 30 7.41 0.31 19.45
C ARG A 30 6.29 -0.64 19.87
N VAL A 31 5.42 -0.16 20.76
CA VAL A 31 4.15 -0.84 21.06
C VAL A 31 3.20 -0.63 19.88
N LEU A 32 2.89 -1.69 19.16
CA LEU A 32 2.04 -1.66 17.97
C LEU A 32 0.94 -2.71 18.09
N PRO A 33 -0.31 -2.41 17.65
CA PRO A 33 -1.46 -3.30 17.87
C PRO A 33 -1.30 -4.70 17.22
N TRP A 34 -0.51 -4.83 16.18
CA TRP A 34 -0.19 -6.13 15.54
C TRP A 34 0.97 -6.88 16.19
N ARG A 35 1.55 -6.35 17.28
CA ARG A 35 2.61 -6.98 18.10
C ARG A 35 2.11 -7.48 19.44
N GLU A 36 0.79 -7.38 19.70
CA GLU A 36 0.18 -7.83 20.96
C GLU A 36 0.21 -9.35 21.13
N ASN A 37 0.19 -10.08 20.04
CA ASN A 37 0.25 -11.54 20.01
C ASN A 37 0.93 -12.03 18.72
N THR A 38 1.02 -13.36 18.56
CA THR A 38 1.61 -14.02 17.39
C THR A 38 0.58 -14.63 16.44
N ASP A 39 -0.67 -14.14 16.46
CA ASP A 39 -1.72 -14.61 15.57
C ASP A 39 -1.34 -14.36 14.08
N PRO A 40 -1.20 -15.40 13.26
CA PRO A 40 -0.78 -15.27 11.87
C PRO A 40 -1.75 -14.46 11.02
N TYR A 41 -3.05 -14.45 11.31
CA TYR A 41 -4.02 -13.61 10.63
C TYR A 41 -3.74 -12.12 10.86
N ARG A 42 -3.58 -11.71 12.12
CA ARG A 42 -3.29 -10.32 12.51
C ARG A 42 -1.95 -9.83 11.94
N ILE A 43 -0.93 -10.68 12.02
CA ILE A 43 0.40 -10.39 11.45
C ILE A 43 0.27 -10.21 9.94
N TRP A 44 -0.39 -11.12 9.23
CA TRP A 44 -0.53 -11.05 7.78
C TRP A 44 -1.27 -9.78 7.33
N VAL A 45 -2.40 -9.46 7.98
CA VAL A 45 -3.13 -8.21 7.70
C VAL A 45 -2.24 -6.99 7.89
N SER A 46 -1.51 -6.91 9.01
CA SER A 46 -0.62 -5.78 9.28
C SER A 46 0.50 -5.65 8.25
N GLU A 47 1.13 -6.75 7.85
CA GLU A 47 2.21 -6.77 6.87
C GLU A 47 1.74 -6.28 5.49
N ILE A 48 0.51 -6.65 5.10
CA ILE A 48 -0.08 -6.16 3.85
C ILE A 48 -0.45 -4.67 3.96
N MET A 49 -0.95 -4.20 5.11
CA MET A 49 -1.24 -2.78 5.33
C MET A 49 0.03 -1.91 5.31
N LEU A 50 1.11 -2.40 5.89
CA LEU A 50 2.40 -1.70 5.99
C LEU A 50 3.14 -1.59 4.64
N GLN A 51 2.78 -2.38 3.63
CA GLN A 51 3.37 -2.24 2.30
C GLN A 51 3.14 -0.84 1.74
N GLN A 52 4.23 -0.05 1.61
CA GLN A 52 4.21 1.33 1.11
C GLN A 52 3.33 2.32 1.92
N THR A 53 2.98 1.98 3.16
CA THR A 53 2.18 2.82 4.05
C THR A 53 2.93 3.03 5.37
N LYS A 54 2.89 4.24 5.91
CA LYS A 54 3.54 4.58 7.19
C LYS A 54 2.82 3.93 8.36
N VAL A 55 3.57 3.54 9.39
CA VAL A 55 3.06 2.91 10.63
C VAL A 55 1.93 3.72 11.26
N ASP A 56 2.13 5.03 11.46
CA ASP A 56 1.13 5.91 12.09
C ASP A 56 -0.20 5.96 11.29
N THR A 57 -0.12 5.82 9.97
CA THR A 57 -1.31 5.70 9.12
C THR A 57 -1.99 4.34 9.30
N VAL A 58 -1.21 3.27 9.44
CA VAL A 58 -1.75 1.90 9.53
C VAL A 58 -2.45 1.64 10.86
N ILE A 59 -1.96 2.17 11.98
CA ILE A 59 -2.52 1.91 13.32
C ILE A 59 -4.06 2.07 13.36
N PRO A 60 -4.66 3.23 13.00
CA PRO A 60 -6.11 3.39 13.05
C PRO A 60 -6.85 2.49 12.07
N TYR A 61 -6.25 2.19 10.90
CA TYR A 61 -6.85 1.27 9.93
C TYR A 61 -6.86 -0.17 10.43
N PHE A 62 -5.77 -0.63 11.00
CA PHE A 62 -5.65 -1.96 11.56
C PHE A 62 -6.67 -2.19 12.68
N ASN A 63 -6.79 -1.25 13.60
CA ASN A 63 -7.75 -1.36 14.70
C ASN A 63 -9.19 -1.46 14.19
N ARG A 64 -9.60 -0.58 13.26
CA ARG A 64 -10.95 -0.66 12.66
C ARG A 64 -11.15 -1.96 11.89
N PHE A 65 -10.16 -2.40 11.14
CA PHE A 65 -10.23 -3.63 10.36
C PHE A 65 -10.39 -4.86 11.24
N MET A 66 -9.61 -4.96 12.34
CA MET A 66 -9.73 -6.04 13.32
C MET A 66 -11.04 -6.00 14.11
N THR A 67 -11.65 -4.84 14.27
CA THR A 67 -12.99 -4.71 14.87
C THR A 67 -14.08 -5.22 13.91
N GLN A 68 -13.95 -4.93 12.62
CA GLN A 68 -14.93 -5.32 11.60
C GLN A 68 -14.76 -6.78 11.18
N PHE A 69 -13.52 -7.27 11.11
CA PHE A 69 -13.17 -8.63 10.72
C PHE A 69 -12.24 -9.25 11.78
N PRO A 70 -12.77 -9.64 12.94
CA PRO A 70 -11.96 -10.13 14.07
C PRO A 70 -11.24 -11.44 13.79
N THR A 71 -11.79 -12.27 12.91
CA THR A 71 -11.20 -13.55 12.51
C THR A 71 -10.95 -13.63 11.00
N MET A 72 -10.12 -14.59 10.58
CA MET A 72 -9.90 -14.88 9.16
C MET A 72 -11.22 -15.30 8.48
N GLU A 73 -12.07 -16.05 9.17
CA GLU A 73 -13.35 -16.50 8.66
C GLU A 73 -14.29 -15.31 8.37
N ASP A 74 -14.44 -14.36 9.31
CA ASP A 74 -15.22 -13.14 9.11
C ASP A 74 -14.76 -12.37 7.88
N PHE A 75 -13.43 -12.24 7.71
CA PHE A 75 -12.85 -11.54 6.56
C PHE A 75 -13.07 -12.28 5.24
N VAL A 76 -12.97 -13.60 5.24
CA VAL A 76 -13.17 -14.43 4.03
C VAL A 76 -14.62 -14.40 3.57
N GLN A 77 -15.58 -14.35 4.50
CA GLN A 77 -17.02 -14.32 4.21
C GLN A 77 -17.54 -12.93 3.83
N ALA A 78 -16.78 -11.88 4.14
CA ALA A 78 -17.18 -10.51 3.88
C ALA A 78 -17.27 -10.21 2.37
N ASP A 79 -18.24 -9.36 2.00
CA ASP A 79 -18.39 -8.87 0.64
C ASP A 79 -17.23 -7.95 0.24
N GLU A 80 -16.84 -7.99 -1.04
CA GLU A 80 -15.75 -7.15 -1.55
C GLU A 80 -16.01 -5.66 -1.32
N ALA A 81 -17.27 -5.22 -1.36
CA ALA A 81 -17.63 -3.82 -1.12
C ALA A 81 -17.26 -3.36 0.29
N ASP A 82 -17.55 -4.19 1.31
CA ASP A 82 -17.24 -3.91 2.71
C ASP A 82 -15.72 -3.91 2.95
N ILE A 83 -15.00 -4.85 2.33
CA ILE A 83 -13.56 -4.94 2.40
C ILE A 83 -12.89 -3.72 1.77
N LEU A 84 -13.34 -3.30 0.58
CA LEU A 84 -12.85 -2.09 -0.08
C LEU A 84 -13.17 -0.83 0.73
N LYS A 85 -14.32 -0.80 1.40
CA LYS A 85 -14.69 0.30 2.29
C LYS A 85 -13.82 0.35 3.54
N ALA A 86 -13.54 -0.78 4.17
CA ALA A 86 -12.62 -0.86 5.32
C ALA A 86 -11.18 -0.45 4.95
N TRP A 87 -10.78 -0.67 3.69
CA TRP A 87 -9.45 -0.33 3.16
C TRP A 87 -9.36 1.06 2.54
N GLU A 88 -10.49 1.78 2.47
CA GLU A 88 -10.60 3.06 1.78
C GLU A 88 -9.58 4.09 2.32
N GLY A 89 -8.74 4.64 1.42
CA GLY A 89 -7.68 5.59 1.77
C GLY A 89 -6.27 5.01 1.86
N LEU A 90 -6.09 3.71 2.12
CA LEU A 90 -4.76 3.07 2.15
C LEU A 90 -4.12 2.93 0.77
N GLY A 91 -4.93 2.93 -0.30
CA GLY A 91 -4.46 2.72 -1.67
C GLY A 91 -4.02 1.30 -1.98
N TYR A 92 -3.57 1.07 -3.24
CA TYR A 92 -3.13 -0.25 -3.70
C TYR A 92 -4.14 -1.37 -3.35
N TYR A 93 -5.40 -1.18 -3.71
CA TYR A 93 -6.54 -2.03 -3.32
C TYR A 93 -6.43 -3.48 -3.77
N SER A 94 -5.59 -3.76 -4.78
CA SER A 94 -5.24 -5.15 -5.13
C SER A 94 -4.60 -5.93 -3.98
N ARG A 95 -3.98 -5.24 -2.99
CA ARG A 95 -3.41 -5.89 -1.81
C ARG A 95 -4.47 -6.59 -0.99
N VAL A 96 -5.54 -5.89 -0.62
CA VAL A 96 -6.61 -6.47 0.20
C VAL A 96 -7.40 -7.53 -0.53
N ARG A 97 -7.59 -7.39 -1.86
CA ARG A 97 -8.23 -8.44 -2.68
C ARG A 97 -7.37 -9.70 -2.75
N ASN A 98 -6.07 -9.55 -2.99
CA ASN A 98 -5.15 -10.69 -2.99
C ASN A 98 -5.12 -11.33 -1.61
N LEU A 99 -5.14 -10.53 -0.53
CA LEU A 99 -5.20 -11.02 0.84
C LEU A 99 -6.45 -11.88 1.08
N GLN A 100 -7.64 -11.39 0.69
CA GLN A 100 -8.88 -12.19 0.83
C GLN A 100 -8.81 -13.46 -0.01
N THR A 101 -8.31 -13.38 -1.25
CA THR A 101 -8.17 -14.55 -2.12
C THR A 101 -7.23 -15.59 -1.50
N ALA A 102 -6.09 -15.16 -0.94
CA ALA A 102 -5.17 -16.06 -0.26
C ALA A 102 -5.78 -16.69 0.98
N MET A 103 -6.51 -15.91 1.78
CA MET A 103 -7.18 -16.46 2.97
C MET A 103 -8.34 -17.40 2.61
N LYS A 104 -9.05 -17.17 1.49
CA LYS A 104 -10.00 -18.14 0.92
C LYS A 104 -9.32 -19.47 0.56
N GLN A 105 -8.10 -19.40 -0.03
CA GLN A 105 -7.29 -20.60 -0.28
C GLN A 105 -6.92 -21.31 1.04
N VAL A 106 -6.53 -20.56 2.07
CA VAL A 106 -6.20 -21.14 3.39
C VAL A 106 -7.40 -21.83 4.00
N MET A 107 -8.58 -21.23 3.95
CA MET A 107 -9.82 -21.85 4.45
C MET A 107 -10.17 -23.13 3.67
N ALA A 108 -10.05 -23.10 2.34
CA ALA A 108 -10.45 -24.22 1.47
C ALA A 108 -9.44 -25.39 1.49
N ASP A 109 -8.15 -25.07 1.39
CA ASP A 109 -7.12 -26.07 1.10
C ASP A 109 -6.33 -26.51 2.37
N PHE A 110 -6.38 -25.68 3.44
CA PHE A 110 -5.59 -25.88 4.67
C PHE A 110 -6.43 -25.81 5.95
N SER A 111 -7.74 -26.03 5.86
CA SER A 111 -8.67 -26.07 7.01
C SER A 111 -8.60 -24.81 7.91
N GLY A 112 -8.27 -23.65 7.33
CA GLY A 112 -8.15 -22.38 8.06
C GLY A 112 -6.81 -22.16 8.76
N GLU A 113 -5.87 -23.09 8.65
CA GLU A 113 -4.52 -22.96 9.22
C GLU A 113 -3.55 -22.37 8.19
N VAL A 114 -2.89 -21.28 8.53
CA VAL A 114 -1.89 -20.66 7.63
C VAL A 114 -0.69 -21.61 7.50
N PRO A 115 -0.30 -21.98 6.26
CA PRO A 115 0.81 -22.92 6.04
C PRO A 115 2.11 -22.47 6.69
N THR A 116 2.84 -23.42 7.29
CA THR A 116 4.09 -23.15 7.98
C THR A 116 5.33 -23.52 7.17
N ASP A 117 5.20 -24.13 6.00
CA ASP A 117 6.32 -24.36 5.10
C ASP A 117 6.42 -23.27 4.02
N LEU A 118 7.67 -22.89 3.70
CA LEU A 118 7.96 -21.78 2.78
C LEU A 118 7.39 -22.01 1.37
N THR A 119 7.40 -23.23 0.88
CA THR A 119 6.93 -23.54 -0.48
C THR A 119 5.43 -23.36 -0.59
N THR A 120 4.69 -23.88 0.38
CA THR A 120 3.23 -23.80 0.42
C THR A 120 2.74 -22.37 0.64
N ILE A 121 3.32 -21.62 1.60
CA ILE A 121 2.90 -20.24 1.85
C ILE A 121 3.18 -19.33 0.64
N LEU A 122 4.26 -19.56 -0.11
CA LEU A 122 4.59 -18.85 -1.35
C LEU A 122 3.62 -19.17 -2.51
N SER A 123 2.86 -20.26 -2.45
CA SER A 123 1.84 -20.59 -3.45
C SER A 123 0.56 -19.76 -3.29
N LEU A 124 0.35 -19.15 -2.14
CA LEU A 124 -0.84 -18.34 -1.84
C LEU A 124 -0.86 -17.02 -2.65
N LYS A 125 -2.04 -16.60 -3.05
CA LYS A 125 -2.22 -15.41 -3.90
C LYS A 125 -1.64 -14.15 -3.27
N GLY A 126 -0.66 -13.52 -3.95
CA GLY A 126 -0.06 -12.27 -3.51
C GLY A 126 0.93 -12.39 -2.35
N VAL A 127 1.25 -13.58 -1.89
CA VAL A 127 2.32 -13.84 -0.93
C VAL A 127 3.64 -13.95 -1.68
N GLY A 128 4.52 -12.98 -1.41
CA GLY A 128 5.91 -13.01 -1.90
C GLY A 128 6.89 -13.39 -0.79
N PRO A 129 8.19 -13.51 -1.13
CA PRO A 129 9.22 -13.91 -0.15
C PRO A 129 9.25 -13.04 1.11
N TYR A 130 9.04 -11.73 0.98
CA TYR A 130 8.93 -10.83 2.13
C TYR A 130 7.79 -11.21 3.08
N THR A 131 6.57 -11.32 2.53
CA THR A 131 5.37 -11.62 3.33
C THR A 131 5.47 -13.00 3.95
N ALA A 132 5.96 -14.01 3.19
CA ALA A 132 6.21 -15.34 3.70
C ALA A 132 7.20 -15.33 4.87
N GLY A 133 8.37 -14.69 4.69
CA GLY A 133 9.39 -14.58 5.74
C GLY A 133 8.88 -13.85 6.98
N ALA A 134 8.08 -12.78 6.82
CA ALA A 134 7.49 -12.07 7.95
C ALA A 134 6.50 -12.96 8.73
N ILE A 135 5.57 -13.64 8.05
CA ILE A 135 4.60 -14.52 8.70
C ILE A 135 5.32 -15.69 9.38
N LEU A 136 6.20 -16.38 8.66
CA LEU A 136 6.89 -17.57 9.18
C LEU A 136 7.79 -17.23 10.38
N SER A 137 8.49 -16.11 10.35
CA SER A 137 9.35 -15.73 11.47
C SER A 137 8.56 -15.17 12.66
N ILE A 138 7.57 -14.30 12.44
CA ILE A 138 6.87 -13.60 13.53
C ILE A 138 5.81 -14.50 14.18
N ALA A 139 5.02 -15.24 13.38
CA ALA A 139 3.97 -16.09 13.91
C ALA A 139 4.48 -17.46 14.36
N TYR A 140 5.46 -18.02 13.65
CA TYR A 140 5.86 -19.41 13.81
C TYR A 140 7.32 -19.61 14.26
N ASN A 141 8.03 -18.51 14.54
CA ASN A 141 9.43 -18.50 14.99
C ASN A 141 10.38 -19.28 14.06
N GLN A 142 10.13 -19.27 12.75
CA GLN A 142 10.99 -19.92 11.77
C GLN A 142 12.06 -18.95 11.25
N ALA A 143 13.27 -19.48 11.03
CA ALA A 143 14.42 -18.68 10.59
C ALA A 143 14.33 -18.32 9.09
N GLU A 144 13.23 -17.63 8.71
CA GLU A 144 12.98 -17.16 7.34
C GLU A 144 13.18 -15.65 7.25
N PRO A 145 14.08 -15.15 6.38
CA PRO A 145 14.35 -13.74 6.25
C PRO A 145 13.16 -12.94 5.67
N ALA A 146 12.85 -11.80 6.26
CA ALA A 146 11.85 -10.85 5.76
C ALA A 146 12.54 -9.61 5.16
N VAL A 147 12.73 -9.58 3.83
CA VAL A 147 13.51 -8.55 3.14
C VAL A 147 12.62 -7.46 2.57
N ASP A 148 12.44 -6.37 3.32
CA ASP A 148 11.77 -5.15 2.86
C ASP A 148 12.78 -4.05 2.44
N GLY A 149 12.27 -2.87 2.10
CA GLY A 149 13.11 -1.73 1.73
C GLY A 149 13.97 -1.18 2.87
N ASN A 150 13.53 -1.33 4.13
CA ASN A 150 14.30 -0.95 5.32
C ASN A 150 15.45 -1.91 5.54
N VAL A 151 15.16 -3.21 5.52
CA VAL A 151 16.13 -4.29 5.66
C VAL A 151 17.20 -4.19 4.57
N MET A 152 16.79 -4.01 3.29
CA MET A 152 17.75 -3.81 2.20
C MET A 152 18.66 -2.60 2.45
N ARG A 153 18.14 -1.50 2.97
CA ARG A 153 18.95 -0.31 3.27
C ARG A 153 19.95 -0.56 4.40
N VAL A 154 19.51 -1.17 5.50
CA VAL A 154 20.36 -1.49 6.64
C VAL A 154 21.50 -2.41 6.21
N ILE A 155 21.16 -3.54 5.58
CA ILE A 155 22.15 -4.56 5.17
C ILE A 155 23.05 -4.04 4.04
N ALA A 156 22.53 -3.21 3.11
CA ALA A 156 23.35 -2.57 2.09
C ALA A 156 24.43 -1.68 2.71
N ARG A 157 24.14 -0.97 3.80
CA ARG A 157 25.10 -0.15 4.52
C ARG A 157 26.05 -0.99 5.37
N VAL A 158 25.53 -1.98 6.08
CA VAL A 158 26.36 -2.87 6.92
C VAL A 158 27.43 -3.58 6.09
N LEU A 159 27.11 -4.04 4.88
CA LEU A 159 27.98 -4.86 4.04
C LEU A 159 28.44 -4.19 2.73
N GLU A 160 28.18 -2.89 2.56
CA GLU A 160 28.45 -2.14 1.32
C GLU A 160 27.99 -2.85 0.05
N ILE A 161 26.73 -3.34 0.06
CA ILE A 161 26.14 -3.97 -1.12
C ILE A 161 25.82 -2.90 -2.16
N SER A 162 26.57 -2.89 -3.26
CA SER A 162 26.53 -1.87 -4.31
C SER A 162 25.57 -2.18 -5.47
N GLU A 163 24.91 -3.33 -5.45
CA GLU A 163 23.94 -3.72 -6.45
C GLU A 163 22.67 -2.87 -6.34
N ASP A 164 22.12 -2.47 -7.52
CA ASP A 164 20.91 -1.67 -7.61
C ASP A 164 19.70 -2.42 -7.03
N ILE A 165 19.16 -1.93 -5.91
CA ILE A 165 18.03 -2.54 -5.19
C ILE A 165 16.72 -2.53 -5.98
N MET A 166 16.63 -1.81 -7.10
CA MET A 166 15.46 -1.82 -7.99
C MET A 166 15.39 -3.07 -8.88
N LYS A 167 16.46 -3.86 -8.95
CA LYS A 167 16.49 -5.11 -9.70
C LYS A 167 15.99 -6.26 -8.84
N VAL A 168 15.05 -7.05 -9.35
CA VAL A 168 14.52 -8.25 -8.68
C VAL A 168 15.65 -9.23 -8.29
N SER A 169 16.67 -9.35 -9.15
CA SER A 169 17.82 -10.22 -8.88
C SER A 169 18.67 -9.78 -7.68
N THR A 170 18.63 -8.51 -7.32
CA THR A 170 19.39 -7.99 -6.18
C THR A 170 18.76 -8.44 -4.86
N ARG A 171 17.43 -8.58 -4.79
CA ARG A 171 16.76 -9.09 -3.58
C ARG A 171 17.31 -10.44 -3.14
N LYS A 172 17.59 -11.36 -4.08
CA LYS A 172 18.17 -12.68 -3.77
C LYS A 172 19.53 -12.57 -3.07
N ILE A 173 20.33 -11.55 -3.37
CA ILE A 173 21.61 -11.31 -2.69
C ILE A 173 21.38 -11.01 -1.21
N PHE A 174 20.37 -10.20 -0.89
CA PHE A 174 20.00 -9.89 0.50
C PHE A 174 19.43 -11.10 1.22
N GLU A 175 18.57 -11.88 0.56
CA GLU A 175 18.02 -13.12 1.11
C GLU A 175 19.15 -14.12 1.43
N GLU A 176 20.08 -14.37 0.50
CA GLU A 176 21.24 -15.26 0.69
C GLU A 176 22.13 -14.83 1.87
N VAL A 177 22.35 -13.54 2.03
CA VAL A 177 23.12 -12.98 3.15
C VAL A 177 22.37 -13.12 4.46
N LEU A 178 21.07 -12.83 4.46
CA LEU A 178 20.24 -12.87 5.66
C LEU A 178 20.02 -14.30 6.16
N TYR A 179 19.94 -15.32 5.30
CA TYR A 179 19.95 -16.72 5.72
C TYR A 179 21.23 -17.11 6.50
N GLN A 180 22.34 -16.40 6.27
CA GLN A 180 23.58 -16.61 7.02
C GLN A 180 23.65 -15.79 8.31
N LEU A 181 22.88 -14.69 8.41
CA LEU A 181 22.87 -13.76 9.53
C LEU A 181 21.74 -13.97 10.52
N ILE A 182 20.61 -14.53 10.06
CA ILE A 182 19.41 -14.63 10.89
C ILE A 182 19.64 -15.41 12.18
N ASP A 183 19.20 -14.86 13.30
CA ASP A 183 19.18 -15.55 14.58
C ASP A 183 18.12 -16.65 14.53
N LYS A 184 18.57 -17.90 14.67
CA LYS A 184 17.70 -19.08 14.58
C LYS A 184 16.85 -19.30 15.83
N GLU A 185 17.29 -18.77 16.97
CA GLU A 185 16.54 -18.83 18.23
C GLU A 185 15.49 -17.71 18.31
N ASN A 186 15.82 -16.53 17.75
CA ASN A 186 14.99 -15.34 17.83
C ASN A 186 14.71 -14.70 16.45
N PRO A 187 14.25 -15.45 15.44
CA PRO A 187 14.09 -14.92 14.08
C PRO A 187 13.04 -13.81 13.98
N ALA A 188 12.00 -13.87 14.81
CA ALA A 188 10.98 -12.82 14.90
C ALA A 188 11.58 -11.48 15.35
N ALA A 189 12.37 -11.48 16.43
CA ALA A 189 13.04 -10.29 16.95
C ALA A 189 14.12 -9.79 15.99
N PHE A 190 14.85 -10.69 15.34
CA PHE A 190 15.86 -10.35 14.34
C PHE A 190 15.26 -9.61 13.14
N ASN A 191 14.24 -10.15 12.49
CA ASN A 191 13.60 -9.55 11.34
C ASN A 191 12.94 -8.21 11.69
N GLN A 192 12.15 -8.17 12.76
CA GLN A 192 11.52 -6.93 13.22
C GLN A 192 12.56 -5.89 13.67
N GLY A 193 13.66 -6.32 14.29
CA GLY A 193 14.75 -5.45 14.70
C GLY A 193 15.42 -4.74 13.51
N LEU A 194 15.70 -5.44 12.41
CA LEU A 194 16.23 -4.84 11.18
C LEU A 194 15.25 -3.83 10.58
N MET A 195 13.96 -4.14 10.55
CA MET A 195 12.92 -3.22 10.06
C MET A 195 12.84 -1.97 10.96
N GLU A 196 12.87 -2.15 12.28
CA GLU A 196 12.77 -1.08 13.27
C GLU A 196 13.99 -0.15 13.23
N ILE A 197 15.22 -0.70 13.17
CA ILE A 197 16.45 0.10 12.95
C ILE A 197 16.32 0.88 11.64
N GLY A 198 15.86 0.25 10.57
CA GLY A 198 15.63 0.93 9.30
C GLY A 198 14.66 2.09 9.41
N ALA A 199 13.56 1.91 10.14
CA ALA A 199 12.54 2.93 10.30
C ALA A 199 12.98 4.10 11.20
N LEU A 200 13.68 3.82 12.31
CA LEU A 200 13.93 4.78 13.38
C LEU A 200 15.37 5.34 13.38
N VAL A 201 16.37 4.55 13.04
CA VAL A 201 17.80 4.88 13.22
C VAL A 201 18.50 5.02 11.88
N CYS A 202 18.50 3.99 11.07
CA CYS A 202 19.18 3.93 9.77
C CYS A 202 18.30 4.52 8.66
N THR A 203 17.90 5.79 8.82
CA THR A 203 16.99 6.50 7.89
C THR A 203 17.63 6.75 6.52
N PRO A 204 16.84 6.99 5.44
CA PRO A 204 17.39 7.13 4.09
C PRO A 204 18.40 8.25 3.92
N THR A 205 18.14 9.44 4.47
CA THR A 205 18.92 10.65 4.19
C THR A 205 19.79 11.10 5.35
N LYS A 206 19.38 10.85 6.59
CA LYS A 206 20.07 11.30 7.82
C LYS A 206 20.11 10.15 8.83
N PRO A 207 20.94 9.11 8.60
CA PRO A 207 21.05 8.01 9.56
C PRO A 207 21.71 8.50 10.86
N MET A 208 21.21 8.02 11.99
CA MET A 208 21.73 8.33 13.31
C MET A 208 22.74 7.25 13.73
N CYS A 209 23.90 7.20 13.03
CA CYS A 209 24.88 6.12 13.17
C CYS A 209 25.43 5.98 14.59
N MET A 210 25.59 7.08 15.34
CA MET A 210 26.08 7.06 16.71
C MET A 210 25.10 6.43 17.71
N LEU A 211 23.82 6.26 17.35
CA LEU A 211 22.79 5.59 18.14
C LEU A 211 22.49 4.18 17.64
N CYS A 212 23.18 3.74 16.56
CA CYS A 212 22.89 2.47 15.91
C CYS A 212 23.64 1.32 16.61
N PRO A 213 22.93 0.28 17.09
CA PRO A 213 23.57 -0.88 17.72
C PRO A 213 24.43 -1.67 16.75
N LEU A 214 24.18 -1.53 15.44
CA LEU A 214 24.94 -2.19 14.38
C LEU A 214 26.14 -1.37 13.89
N GLN A 215 26.42 -0.20 14.49
CA GLN A 215 27.54 0.69 14.12
C GLN A 215 28.89 -0.04 14.08
N PRO A 216 29.27 -0.90 15.05
CA PRO A 216 30.56 -1.60 15.03
C PRO A 216 30.74 -2.57 13.86
N PHE A 217 29.63 -3.00 13.25
CA PHE A 217 29.58 -3.96 12.14
C PHE A 217 29.41 -3.28 10.77
N CYS A 218 29.20 -1.96 10.76
CA CYS A 218 28.76 -1.24 9.57
C CYS A 218 29.96 -0.72 8.75
N GLU A 219 30.25 -1.36 7.61
CA GLU A 219 31.36 -0.95 6.74
C GLU A 219 31.12 0.44 6.13
N ALA A 220 29.89 0.77 5.72
CA ALA A 220 29.58 2.09 5.18
C ALA A 220 29.81 3.22 6.21
N HIS A 221 29.54 2.98 7.49
CA HIS A 221 29.84 3.94 8.55
C HIS A 221 31.36 4.09 8.77
N LYS A 222 32.06 2.97 8.82
CA LYS A 222 33.52 2.96 8.94
C LYS A 222 34.21 3.76 7.83
N ASN A 223 33.66 3.71 6.62
CA ASN A 223 34.18 4.38 5.44
C ASN A 223 33.57 5.79 5.21
N GLY A 224 32.58 6.22 6.02
CA GLY A 224 31.93 7.53 5.89
C GLY A 224 31.05 7.66 4.64
N VAL A 225 30.47 6.57 4.15
CA VAL A 225 29.74 6.51 2.88
C VAL A 225 28.30 6.02 3.02
N GLU A 226 27.68 6.14 4.18
CA GLU A 226 26.34 5.62 4.48
C GLU A 226 25.27 6.11 3.51
N THR A 227 25.39 7.37 3.07
CA THR A 227 24.42 7.98 2.15
C THR A 227 24.52 7.49 0.71
N ASN A 228 25.62 6.80 0.36
CA ASN A 228 25.78 6.16 -0.96
C ASN A 228 24.99 4.88 -1.09
N TYR A 229 24.53 4.30 0.03
CA TYR A 229 23.78 3.06 0.08
C TYR A 229 22.36 3.25 0.64
N PRO A 230 21.39 2.47 0.14
CA PRO A 230 21.48 1.52 -0.97
C PRO A 230 21.55 2.22 -2.32
N VAL A 231 22.21 1.61 -3.30
CA VAL A 231 22.22 2.09 -4.68
C VAL A 231 20.83 1.92 -5.29
N LYS A 232 20.26 3.00 -5.82
CA LYS A 232 18.91 3.02 -6.41
C LYS A 232 18.89 3.84 -7.69
N ILE A 233 18.82 3.15 -8.83
CA ILE A 233 18.78 3.79 -10.15
C ILE A 233 17.31 3.99 -10.55
N LYS A 234 16.83 5.23 -10.47
CA LYS A 234 15.44 5.58 -10.87
C LYS A 234 15.30 5.50 -12.39
N LYS A 235 14.30 4.72 -12.87
CA LYS A 235 13.96 4.63 -14.31
C LYS A 235 12.46 4.78 -14.60
N VAL A 236 11.63 5.24 -13.67
CA VAL A 236 10.18 5.32 -13.89
C VAL A 236 9.82 6.66 -14.52
N LYS A 237 9.42 6.65 -15.80
CA LYS A 237 8.71 7.77 -16.43
C LYS A 237 7.24 7.70 -16.04
N THR A 238 6.72 8.72 -15.38
CA THR A 238 5.29 8.84 -15.09
C THR A 238 4.56 9.38 -16.32
N LYS A 239 3.41 8.76 -16.65
CA LYS A 239 2.49 9.27 -17.69
C LYS A 239 1.48 10.20 -17.03
N THR A 240 1.22 11.37 -17.60
CA THR A 240 0.17 12.29 -17.11
C THR A 240 -1.09 12.11 -17.95
N LYS A 241 -2.25 12.10 -17.28
CA LYS A 241 -3.58 12.17 -17.88
C LYS A 241 -4.28 13.43 -17.39
N GLU A 242 -4.85 14.18 -18.31
CA GLU A 242 -5.72 15.30 -18.03
C GLU A 242 -7.17 14.77 -18.05
N LEU A 243 -7.93 15.02 -17.00
CA LEU A 243 -9.27 14.44 -16.80
C LEU A 243 -10.27 15.57 -16.51
N LEU A 244 -11.46 15.44 -17.07
CA LEU A 244 -12.64 16.20 -16.66
C LEU A 244 -13.55 15.27 -15.85
N SER A 245 -13.80 15.63 -14.60
CA SER A 245 -14.69 14.87 -13.70
C SER A 245 -15.87 15.76 -13.30
N ILE A 246 -17.08 15.25 -13.47
CA ILE A 246 -18.28 16.04 -13.32
C ILE A 246 -19.16 15.48 -12.19
N ILE A 247 -19.55 16.35 -11.27
CA ILE A 247 -20.57 16.07 -10.26
C ILE A 247 -21.92 16.44 -10.87
N VAL A 248 -22.63 15.45 -11.40
CA VAL A 248 -23.95 15.64 -12.00
C VAL A 248 -25.01 15.50 -10.92
N ILE A 249 -25.82 16.54 -10.77
CA ILE A 249 -26.87 16.63 -9.76
C ILE A 249 -28.23 16.54 -10.47
N SER A 250 -29.06 15.58 -10.06
CA SER A 250 -30.46 15.46 -10.52
C SER A 250 -31.39 16.48 -9.84
N GLU A 251 -32.58 16.62 -10.36
CA GLU A 251 -33.60 17.55 -9.80
C GLU A 251 -33.96 17.21 -8.34
N ASP A 252 -33.93 15.93 -7.95
CA ASP A 252 -34.17 15.49 -6.58
C ASP A 252 -32.91 15.53 -5.68
N GLY A 253 -31.81 16.14 -6.17
CA GLY A 253 -30.59 16.39 -5.41
C GLY A 253 -29.65 15.19 -5.27
N LYS A 254 -29.90 14.07 -5.96
CA LYS A 254 -29.00 12.92 -6.00
C LYS A 254 -27.83 13.17 -6.97
N ILE A 255 -26.77 12.43 -6.80
CA ILE A 255 -25.52 12.58 -7.52
C ILE A 255 -25.23 11.34 -8.38
N ALA A 256 -24.91 11.55 -9.65
CA ALA A 256 -24.52 10.47 -10.55
C ALA A 256 -23.16 9.90 -10.13
N ILE A 257 -23.12 8.59 -9.93
CA ILE A 257 -21.90 7.83 -9.65
C ILE A 257 -21.86 6.58 -10.52
N GLU A 258 -20.67 6.07 -10.79
CA GLU A 258 -20.47 4.83 -11.54
C GLU A 258 -19.51 3.89 -10.80
N LYS A 259 -19.69 2.60 -10.99
CA LYS A 259 -18.75 1.58 -10.52
C LYS A 259 -17.68 1.34 -11.58
N ARG A 260 -16.41 1.43 -11.18
CA ARG A 260 -15.31 1.11 -12.09
C ARG A 260 -15.30 -0.36 -12.47
N PRO A 261 -14.76 -0.71 -13.66
CA PRO A 261 -14.66 -2.11 -14.10
C PRO A 261 -13.96 -3.01 -13.07
N GLU A 262 -14.25 -4.29 -13.14
CA GLU A 262 -13.67 -5.33 -12.26
C GLU A 262 -12.14 -5.45 -12.37
N ASN A 263 -11.57 -4.96 -13.48
CA ASN A 263 -10.15 -5.04 -13.77
C ASN A 263 -9.53 -3.66 -13.98
N GLY A 264 -8.22 -3.55 -13.74
CA GLY A 264 -7.46 -2.32 -13.97
C GLY A 264 -7.29 -1.45 -12.72
N LEU A 265 -6.97 -0.18 -12.97
CA LEU A 265 -6.68 0.78 -11.90
C LEU A 265 -7.95 1.09 -11.11
N LEU A 266 -7.91 0.94 -9.77
CA LEU A 266 -9.02 1.22 -8.86
C LEU A 266 -10.28 0.41 -9.16
N ALA A 267 -10.13 -0.83 -9.61
CA ALA A 267 -11.21 -1.72 -9.99
C ALA A 267 -12.24 -1.91 -8.87
N ASN A 268 -13.52 -2.08 -9.22
CA ASN A 268 -14.68 -2.25 -8.35
C ASN A 268 -14.96 -1.10 -7.36
N MET A 269 -14.19 -0.01 -7.41
CA MET A 269 -14.45 1.18 -6.61
C MET A 269 -15.42 2.13 -7.32
N TRP A 270 -15.99 3.04 -6.56
CA TRP A 270 -16.91 4.04 -7.07
C TRP A 270 -16.21 5.32 -7.51
N GLN A 271 -16.72 5.97 -8.52
CA GLN A 271 -16.25 7.25 -9.02
C GLN A 271 -17.40 8.13 -9.49
N PHE A 272 -17.11 9.43 -9.67
CA PHE A 272 -17.97 10.30 -10.43
C PHE A 272 -17.67 10.17 -11.93
N PRO A 273 -18.65 10.41 -12.82
CA PRO A 273 -18.44 10.41 -14.26
C PRO A 273 -17.21 11.22 -14.65
N THR A 274 -16.28 10.58 -15.36
CA THR A 274 -14.94 11.13 -15.64
C THR A 274 -14.51 10.77 -17.07
N ILE A 275 -14.10 11.75 -17.86
CA ILE A 275 -13.54 11.55 -19.19
C ILE A 275 -12.09 12.02 -19.26
N GLU A 276 -11.28 11.37 -20.12
CA GLU A 276 -9.92 11.83 -20.43
C GLU A 276 -10.03 12.90 -21.53
N ILE A 277 -9.50 14.08 -21.28
CA ILE A 277 -9.54 15.22 -22.21
C ILE A 277 -8.15 15.52 -22.75
N SER A 278 -8.07 16.02 -23.97
CA SER A 278 -6.82 16.57 -24.48
C SER A 278 -6.77 18.09 -24.19
N LYS A 279 -5.57 18.63 -24.00
CA LYS A 279 -5.36 20.07 -23.74
C LYS A 279 -5.87 20.99 -24.85
N LYS A 280 -6.25 20.43 -26.01
CA LYS A 280 -6.71 21.17 -27.19
C LYS A 280 -8.22 21.08 -27.41
N GLU A 281 -8.91 20.25 -26.66
CA GLU A 281 -10.36 20.08 -26.76
C GLU A 281 -11.07 21.28 -26.13
N ASN A 282 -12.08 21.77 -26.85
CA ASN A 282 -12.98 22.80 -26.34
C ASN A 282 -14.08 22.15 -25.49
N GLU A 283 -14.81 22.97 -24.75
CA GLU A 283 -15.84 22.53 -23.81
C GLU A 283 -16.99 21.78 -24.51
N GLU A 284 -17.37 22.18 -25.73
CA GLU A 284 -18.43 21.50 -26.49
C GLU A 284 -18.04 20.07 -26.84
N VAL A 285 -16.78 19.84 -27.25
CA VAL A 285 -16.28 18.47 -27.53
C VAL A 285 -16.32 17.63 -26.25
N ALA A 286 -15.92 18.20 -25.12
CA ALA A 286 -15.97 17.51 -23.84
C ALA A 286 -17.42 17.16 -23.43
N LYS A 287 -18.39 18.06 -23.63
CA LYS A 287 -19.82 17.79 -23.39
C LYS A 287 -20.35 16.67 -24.30
N LEU A 288 -20.00 16.68 -25.59
CA LEU A 288 -20.41 15.63 -26.53
C LEU A 288 -19.80 14.27 -26.15
N GLN A 289 -18.53 14.22 -25.76
CA GLN A 289 -17.89 13.00 -25.27
C GLN A 289 -18.57 12.49 -24.00
N PHE A 290 -18.92 13.41 -23.09
CA PHE A 290 -19.60 13.07 -21.84
C PHE A 290 -20.99 12.47 -22.10
N LEU A 291 -21.79 13.11 -22.95
CA LEU A 291 -23.09 12.58 -23.39
C LEU A 291 -22.94 11.21 -24.07
N HIS A 292 -21.96 11.07 -24.95
CA HIS A 292 -21.71 9.80 -25.64
C HIS A 292 -21.33 8.67 -24.67
N ASN A 293 -20.45 8.96 -23.69
CA ASN A 293 -19.93 7.95 -22.79
C ASN A 293 -20.92 7.56 -21.68
N TYR A 294 -21.69 8.52 -21.21
CA TYR A 294 -22.56 8.35 -20.04
C TYR A 294 -24.06 8.40 -20.35
N GLY A 295 -24.46 8.91 -21.52
CA GLY A 295 -25.87 9.19 -21.81
C GLY A 295 -26.46 10.28 -20.92
N LEU A 296 -25.64 11.12 -20.29
CA LEU A 296 -26.03 12.23 -19.44
C LEU A 296 -25.93 13.53 -20.21
N ASP A 297 -27.07 14.19 -20.49
CA ASP A 297 -27.11 15.55 -20.98
C ASP A 297 -27.12 16.50 -19.81
N VAL A 298 -26.15 17.42 -19.76
CA VAL A 298 -25.84 18.22 -18.58
C VAL A 298 -25.62 19.68 -18.90
N LEU A 299 -26.10 20.55 -18.02
CA LEU A 299 -25.76 21.96 -17.99
C LEU A 299 -24.59 22.16 -17.03
N LEU A 300 -23.39 22.37 -17.58
CA LEU A 300 -22.17 22.61 -16.81
C LEU A 300 -22.18 24.01 -16.20
N GLU A 301 -21.72 24.13 -14.96
CA GLU A 301 -21.31 25.43 -14.40
C GLU A 301 -20.03 25.93 -15.11
N ASP A 302 -19.91 27.25 -15.31
CA ASP A 302 -18.87 27.86 -16.15
C ASP A 302 -17.45 27.62 -15.60
N GLU A 303 -17.26 27.65 -14.28
CA GLU A 303 -15.98 27.54 -13.65
C GLU A 303 -15.77 26.17 -12.94
N PRO A 304 -14.57 25.62 -12.96
CA PRO A 304 -14.25 24.43 -12.17
C PRO A 304 -14.24 24.78 -10.68
N ILE A 305 -14.85 23.93 -9.86
CA ILE A 305 -14.86 24.12 -8.39
C ILE A 305 -13.53 23.73 -7.75
N ALA A 306 -12.72 22.91 -8.43
CA ALA A 306 -11.40 22.50 -7.95
C ALA A 306 -10.52 21.91 -9.06
N HIS A 307 -9.21 21.97 -8.85
CA HIS A 307 -8.19 21.26 -9.62
C HIS A 307 -7.49 20.27 -8.73
N ILE A 308 -7.60 18.97 -9.03
CA ILE A 308 -7.01 17.89 -8.21
C ILE A 308 -5.86 17.23 -8.96
N LYS A 309 -4.67 17.23 -8.35
CA LYS A 309 -3.55 16.41 -8.81
C LYS A 309 -3.41 15.19 -7.93
N HIS A 310 -3.46 14.01 -8.53
CA HIS A 310 -3.20 12.74 -7.85
C HIS A 310 -2.09 11.96 -8.52
N VAL A 311 -1.13 11.45 -7.72
CA VAL A 311 0.07 10.76 -8.20
C VAL A 311 -0.01 9.29 -7.81
N PHE A 312 -0.02 8.43 -8.82
CA PHE A 312 0.19 6.98 -8.68
C PHE A 312 1.65 6.64 -8.97
N SER A 313 2.06 5.40 -8.79
CA SER A 313 3.44 4.96 -9.01
C SER A 313 3.98 5.25 -10.42
N HIS A 314 3.13 5.15 -11.44
CA HIS A 314 3.50 5.29 -12.87
C HIS A 314 2.57 6.23 -13.65
N LEU A 315 1.61 6.85 -12.97
CA LEU A 315 0.58 7.69 -13.58
C LEU A 315 0.34 8.92 -12.70
N VAL A 316 0.07 10.06 -13.35
CA VAL A 316 -0.39 11.29 -12.68
C VAL A 316 -1.72 11.68 -13.30
N TRP A 317 -2.74 11.82 -12.47
CA TRP A 317 -4.00 12.42 -12.85
C TRP A 317 -4.01 13.90 -12.51
N LYS A 318 -4.40 14.72 -13.49
CA LYS A 318 -4.79 16.10 -13.27
C LYS A 318 -6.26 16.18 -13.64
N MET A 319 -7.07 16.52 -12.67
CA MET A 319 -8.52 16.47 -12.76
C MET A 319 -9.09 17.87 -12.59
N ASP A 320 -9.81 18.32 -13.59
CA ASP A 320 -10.68 19.49 -13.49
C ASP A 320 -12.05 19.02 -12.99
N ILE A 321 -12.49 19.62 -11.88
CA ILE A 321 -13.74 19.23 -11.22
C ILE A 321 -14.79 20.27 -11.51
N ARG A 322 -15.88 19.86 -12.16
CA ARG A 322 -17.02 20.72 -12.44
C ARG A 322 -18.31 20.16 -11.83
N VAL A 323 -19.24 21.04 -11.58
CA VAL A 323 -20.62 20.72 -11.20
C VAL A 323 -21.52 20.88 -12.42
N ALA A 324 -22.51 20.05 -12.52
CA ALA A 324 -23.51 20.15 -13.58
C ALA A 324 -24.91 19.78 -13.08
N LYS A 325 -25.91 20.45 -13.64
CA LYS A 325 -27.31 20.05 -13.47
C LYS A 325 -27.71 19.10 -14.59
N LEU A 326 -28.36 18.02 -14.22
CA LEU A 326 -28.90 17.06 -15.19
C LEU A 326 -30.04 17.72 -15.98
N GLN A 327 -29.99 17.62 -17.31
CA GLN A 327 -31.08 18.02 -18.20
C GLN A 327 -31.90 16.80 -18.63
N SER A 328 -31.21 15.76 -19.06
CA SER A 328 -31.85 14.47 -19.40
C SER A 328 -30.85 13.32 -19.26
N ALA A 329 -31.35 12.10 -19.13
CA ALA A 329 -30.51 10.91 -18.99
C ALA A 329 -31.06 9.76 -19.84
N ILE A 330 -30.15 9.07 -20.55
CA ILE A 330 -30.44 7.78 -21.17
C ILE A 330 -30.02 6.71 -20.14
N PRO A 331 -30.93 5.84 -19.67
CA PRO A 331 -30.60 4.84 -18.69
C PRO A 331 -29.41 3.96 -19.13
N ASN A 332 -28.49 3.72 -18.20
CA ASN A 332 -27.28 2.92 -18.43
C ASN A 332 -27.05 2.07 -17.16
N GLU A 333 -26.62 0.83 -17.32
CA GLU A 333 -26.38 -0.10 -16.20
C GLU A 333 -25.11 0.25 -15.39
N ASN A 334 -24.23 1.08 -15.93
CA ASN A 334 -22.92 1.36 -15.32
C ASN A 334 -22.96 2.46 -14.26
N TRP A 335 -23.98 3.31 -14.25
CA TRP A 335 -24.09 4.42 -13.30
C TRP A 335 -25.52 4.54 -12.75
N TYR A 336 -25.66 5.17 -11.58
CA TYR A 336 -26.94 5.52 -10.98
C TYR A 336 -26.83 6.80 -10.13
N PHE A 337 -27.98 7.37 -9.79
CA PHE A 337 -28.06 8.53 -8.90
C PHE A 337 -28.15 8.07 -7.44
N ALA A 338 -27.14 8.43 -6.65
CA ALA A 338 -27.05 8.12 -5.23
C ALA A 338 -27.29 9.35 -4.35
N THR A 339 -27.89 9.13 -3.20
CA THR A 339 -27.95 10.10 -2.12
C THR A 339 -26.59 10.22 -1.42
N GLU A 340 -26.36 11.32 -0.71
CA GLU A 340 -25.13 11.49 0.09
C GLU A 340 -24.96 10.39 1.15
N GLU A 341 -26.07 9.88 1.72
CA GLU A 341 -26.02 8.80 2.72
C GLU A 341 -25.63 7.45 2.10
N GLU A 342 -26.11 7.15 0.89
CA GLU A 342 -25.67 5.96 0.16
C GLU A 342 -24.19 6.06 -0.20
N MET A 343 -23.73 7.22 -0.67
CA MET A 343 -22.31 7.45 -1.02
C MET A 343 -21.36 7.27 0.18
N LYS A 344 -21.76 7.59 1.40
CA LYS A 344 -20.95 7.35 2.61
C LYS A 344 -20.63 5.88 2.84
N ARG A 345 -21.47 4.96 2.36
CA ARG A 345 -21.30 3.51 2.49
C ARG A 345 -20.44 2.92 1.38
N LEU A 346 -20.23 3.64 0.30
CA LEU A 346 -19.50 3.19 -0.89
C LEU A 346 -18.02 3.53 -0.78
N ALA A 347 -17.16 2.69 -1.40
CA ALA A 347 -15.72 2.88 -1.40
C ALA A 347 -15.29 3.78 -2.58
N PHE A 348 -14.83 4.99 -2.29
CA PHE A 348 -14.27 5.92 -3.27
C PHE A 348 -12.75 6.01 -3.13
N PRO A 349 -11.96 5.94 -4.23
CA PRO A 349 -10.54 6.21 -4.16
C PRO A 349 -10.24 7.68 -3.83
N VAL A 350 -9.07 7.91 -3.25
CA VAL A 350 -8.64 9.22 -2.73
C VAL A 350 -8.89 10.40 -3.69
N PRO A 351 -8.65 10.34 -5.01
CA PRO A 351 -8.95 11.47 -5.88
C PRO A 351 -10.43 11.85 -5.89
N TYR A 352 -11.33 10.87 -5.83
CA TYR A 352 -12.78 11.13 -5.80
C TYR A 352 -13.30 11.50 -4.40
N GLN A 353 -12.64 11.05 -3.32
CA GLN A 353 -12.92 11.58 -1.97
C GLN A 353 -12.58 13.08 -1.89
N LYS A 354 -11.46 13.50 -2.47
CA LYS A 354 -11.09 14.92 -2.56
C LYS A 354 -12.10 15.72 -3.41
N MET A 355 -12.56 15.12 -4.50
CA MET A 355 -13.59 15.72 -5.35
C MET A 355 -14.90 15.93 -4.58
N TRP A 356 -15.34 14.92 -3.82
CA TRP A 356 -16.53 15.05 -2.97
C TRP A 356 -16.36 16.09 -1.87
N GLN A 357 -15.19 16.17 -1.25
CA GLN A 357 -14.91 17.21 -0.27
C GLN A 357 -14.97 18.60 -0.88
N ALA A 358 -14.36 18.81 -2.05
CA ALA A 358 -14.41 20.08 -2.76
C ALA A 358 -15.86 20.52 -3.09
N TRP A 359 -16.72 19.56 -3.47
CA TRP A 359 -18.12 19.84 -3.70
C TRP A 359 -18.88 20.24 -2.42
N LYS A 360 -18.63 19.56 -1.31
CA LYS A 360 -19.26 19.93 -0.01
C LYS A 360 -18.84 21.34 0.43
N ASP A 361 -17.57 21.68 0.24
CA ASP A 361 -17.05 23.01 0.57
C ASP A 361 -17.68 24.08 -0.34
N PHE A 362 -17.83 23.80 -1.64
CA PHE A 362 -18.52 24.66 -2.60
C PHE A 362 -20.00 24.87 -2.23
N LYS A 363 -20.73 23.80 -1.93
CA LYS A 363 -22.14 23.84 -1.51
C LYS A 363 -22.32 24.64 -0.20
N GLY A 364 -21.41 24.44 0.76
CA GLY A 364 -21.42 25.19 2.03
C GLY A 364 -21.16 26.69 1.88
N GLY A 365 -20.38 27.09 0.87
CA GLY A 365 -20.17 28.50 0.51
C GLY A 365 -21.42 29.16 -0.05
N ILE A 366 -22.19 28.46 -0.88
CA ILE A 366 -23.44 28.97 -1.48
C ILE A 366 -24.56 29.16 -0.43
N THR A 367 -24.55 28.35 0.64
CA THR A 367 -25.60 28.42 1.70
C THR A 367 -25.35 29.53 2.73
N ASN A 368 -24.19 30.19 2.70
CA ASN A 368 -23.82 31.26 3.63
C ASN A 368 -23.85 32.67 3.00
N GLU A 369 -24.25 32.78 1.75
CA GLU A 369 -24.62 34.03 1.05
C GLU A 369 -26.15 34.16 0.97
#